data_e55d50eb746d15b4d090e75d8553d8e1
#
_entry.id   e55d50eb746d15b4d090e75d8553d8e1
#
_cell.length_a   1.000
_cell.length_b   1.000
_cell.length_c   1.000
_cell.angle_alpha   90.00
_cell.angle_beta   90.00
_cell.angle_gamma   90.00
#
_symmetry.space_group_name_H-M   'P 1'
#
loop_
_entity.id
_entity.type
_entity.pdbx_description
1 polymer ?
#
loop_
_entity_poly.entity_id
_entity_poly.type
_entity_poly.pdbx_seq_one_letter_code
_entity_poly.pdbx_strand_id
1 'polypeptide(L)'
;LSSAASDVYKRQVKSYSPRDAVHYNYYTTTDGILEKENPEDREFVVPAKLKELILNKDFDRYAMPDGTMPVCFLTTNDITGGNSGSPVINGEGQLIGCAFDGNWESLSGDINFNNNLQRCIALDIRYVLFILEKLGGCGHLIKEMNIIE
;
A
#
# COMPACT_ATOMS: atom_id res chain seq x y z
N LEU A 1 -19.81 11.08 3.72
CA LEU A 1 -19.75 9.66 3.26
C LEU A 1 -19.96 9.45 1.76
N SER A 2 -20.24 10.47 0.96
CA SER A 2 -20.64 10.27 -0.43
C SER A 2 -19.63 10.75 -1.48
N SER A 3 -18.59 11.49 -1.12
CA SER A 3 -17.67 12.06 -2.11
C SER A 3 -16.69 11.04 -2.72
N ALA A 4 -16.41 9.94 -2.03
CA ALA A 4 -15.51 8.89 -2.54
C ALA A 4 -16.20 7.92 -3.52
N ALA A 5 -17.53 7.84 -3.53
CA ALA A 5 -18.25 6.86 -4.33
C ALA A 5 -18.61 7.32 -5.76
N SER A 6 -18.55 8.61 -6.04
CA SER A 6 -19.07 9.15 -7.32
C SER A 6 -18.11 9.05 -8.51
N ASP A 7 -16.82 8.68 -8.28
CA ASP A 7 -15.80 8.67 -9.34
C ASP A 7 -15.00 7.36 -9.42
N VAL A 8 -15.55 6.25 -8.93
CA VAL A 8 -14.87 4.93 -8.85
C VAL A 8 -14.32 4.49 -10.21
N TYR A 9 -15.01 4.78 -11.30
CA TYR A 9 -14.59 4.38 -12.65
C TYR A 9 -13.41 5.19 -13.22
N LYS A 10 -13.02 6.29 -12.57
CA LYS A 10 -11.93 7.16 -13.05
C LYS A 10 -10.68 7.07 -12.19
N ARG A 11 -10.71 6.35 -11.07
CA ARG A 11 -9.58 6.22 -10.16
C ARG A 11 -8.70 5.05 -10.58
N GLN A 12 -7.40 5.23 -10.53
CA GLN A 12 -6.42 4.27 -11.05
C GLN A 12 -5.23 4.14 -10.11
N VAL A 13 -4.63 2.95 -10.10
CA VAL A 13 -3.26 2.77 -9.61
C VAL A 13 -2.32 3.43 -10.61
N LYS A 14 -1.55 4.45 -10.19
CA LYS A 14 -0.79 5.28 -11.12
C LYS A 14 0.45 5.89 -10.47
N SER A 15 1.57 5.77 -11.16
CA SER A 15 2.81 6.52 -10.89
C SER A 15 2.61 8.02 -11.09
N TYR A 16 3.57 8.81 -10.66
CA TYR A 16 3.58 10.25 -10.90
C TYR A 16 5.01 10.80 -11.01
N SER A 17 5.13 11.98 -11.62
CA SER A 17 6.39 12.72 -11.70
C SER A 17 6.12 14.16 -11.28
N PRO A 18 6.59 14.61 -10.12
CA PRO A 18 6.51 15.99 -9.70
C PRO A 18 7.46 16.88 -10.53
N ARG A 19 7.50 18.19 -10.22
CA ARG A 19 8.27 19.18 -10.98
C ARG A 19 9.78 19.00 -10.87
N ASP A 20 10.28 18.27 -9.88
CA ASP A 20 11.70 17.90 -9.74
C ASP A 20 12.16 16.85 -10.74
N ALA A 21 11.26 16.39 -11.63
CA ALA A 21 11.49 15.37 -12.65
C ALA A 21 11.83 13.97 -12.13
N VAL A 22 11.70 13.70 -10.83
CA VAL A 22 11.83 12.34 -10.29
C VAL A 22 10.57 11.56 -10.62
N HIS A 23 10.73 10.35 -11.17
CA HIS A 23 9.62 9.45 -11.41
C HIS A 23 9.41 8.53 -10.21
N TYR A 24 8.24 8.61 -9.60
CA TYR A 24 7.83 7.72 -8.52
C TYR A 24 6.96 6.60 -9.06
N ASN A 25 7.39 5.36 -8.85
CA ASN A 25 6.60 4.18 -9.18
C ASN A 25 5.30 4.16 -8.37
N TYR A 26 4.31 3.43 -8.89
CA TYR A 26 3.01 3.30 -8.22
C TYR A 26 3.02 2.30 -7.06
N TYR A 27 4.13 1.62 -6.76
CA TYR A 27 4.25 0.68 -5.65
C TYR A 27 5.65 0.71 -5.02
N THR A 28 5.73 0.22 -3.80
CA THR A 28 6.97 -0.06 -3.07
C THR A 28 7.04 -1.53 -2.70
N THR A 29 8.24 -2.03 -2.43
CA THR A 29 8.48 -3.42 -2.07
C THR A 29 9.20 -3.54 -0.73
N THR A 30 9.30 -4.78 -0.21
CA THR A 30 10.05 -5.08 1.01
C THR A 30 11.54 -4.76 0.92
N ASP A 31 12.11 -4.64 -0.28
CA ASP A 31 13.51 -4.23 -0.45
C ASP A 31 13.72 -2.82 0.12
N GLY A 32 12.76 -1.91 -0.11
CA GLY A 32 12.79 -0.57 0.47
C GLY A 32 12.68 -0.54 2.00
N ILE A 33 12.11 -1.58 2.64
CA ILE A 33 12.13 -1.71 4.11
C ILE A 33 13.55 -1.96 4.59
N LEU A 34 14.27 -2.88 3.94
CA LEU A 34 15.65 -3.20 4.31
C LEU A 34 16.61 -2.04 4.01
N GLU A 35 16.40 -1.32 2.92
CA GLU A 35 17.20 -0.14 2.56
C GLU A 35 17.10 0.99 3.59
N LYS A 36 15.94 1.13 4.23
CA LYS A 36 15.67 2.16 5.23
C LYS A 36 15.96 1.70 6.66
N GLU A 37 16.33 0.45 6.86
CA GLU A 37 16.59 -0.08 8.20
C GLU A 37 17.64 0.75 8.93
N ASN A 38 17.29 1.24 10.13
CA ASN A 38 18.19 1.90 11.04
C ASN A 38 17.93 1.39 12.47
N PRO A 39 18.81 0.52 13.01
CA PRO A 39 18.64 -0.03 14.35
C PRO A 39 18.69 1.01 15.49
N GLU A 40 19.27 2.19 15.22
CA GLU A 40 19.38 3.27 16.18
C GLU A 40 18.14 4.18 16.21
N ASP A 41 17.29 4.05 15.22
CA ASP A 41 16.04 4.82 15.12
C ASP A 41 14.82 3.91 15.27
N ARG A 42 14.07 4.11 16.34
CA ARG A 42 12.90 3.29 16.67
C ARG A 42 11.88 3.18 15.50
N GLU A 43 11.76 4.20 14.68
CA GLU A 43 10.83 4.23 13.56
C GLU A 43 11.29 3.34 12.37
N PHE A 44 12.60 3.06 12.31
CA PHE A 44 13.21 2.30 11.22
C PHE A 44 13.78 0.94 11.66
N VAL A 45 13.45 0.49 12.87
CA VAL A 45 13.82 -0.86 13.32
C VAL A 45 12.97 -1.90 12.61
N VAL A 46 13.61 -2.82 11.89
CA VAL A 46 12.94 -3.97 11.29
C VAL A 46 12.93 -5.15 12.27
N PRO A 47 11.77 -5.72 12.64
CA PRO A 47 11.72 -6.90 13.49
C PRO A 47 12.53 -8.06 12.89
N ALA A 48 13.34 -8.74 13.71
CA ALA A 48 14.27 -9.77 13.25
C ALA A 48 13.58 -10.88 12.42
N LYS A 49 12.40 -11.34 12.86
CA LYS A 49 11.60 -12.33 12.12
C LYS A 49 11.13 -11.81 10.76
N LEU A 50 10.72 -10.55 10.69
CA LEU A 50 10.32 -9.93 9.41
C LEU A 50 11.53 -9.84 8.46
N LYS A 51 12.67 -9.42 8.98
CA LYS A 51 13.92 -9.37 8.21
C LYS A 51 14.32 -10.74 7.66
N GLU A 52 14.23 -11.78 8.48
CA GLU A 52 14.48 -13.16 8.05
C GLU A 52 13.56 -13.60 6.92
N LEU A 53 12.24 -13.36 7.05
CA LEU A 53 11.27 -13.67 6.01
C LEU A 53 11.57 -12.94 4.69
N ILE A 54 11.94 -11.67 4.76
CA ILE A 54 12.28 -10.86 3.58
C ILE A 54 13.56 -11.39 2.90
N LEU A 55 14.62 -11.62 3.67
CA LEU A 55 15.91 -12.10 3.15
C LEU A 55 15.79 -13.49 2.50
N ASN A 56 14.97 -14.37 3.07
CA ASN A 56 14.72 -15.70 2.53
C ASN A 56 13.67 -15.70 1.41
N LYS A 57 13.05 -14.56 1.10
CA LYS A 57 11.92 -14.43 0.16
C LYS A 57 10.77 -15.41 0.47
N ASP A 58 10.54 -15.66 1.76
CA ASP A 58 9.46 -16.55 2.23
C ASP A 58 8.11 -15.83 2.16
N PHE A 59 7.70 -15.45 0.95
CA PHE A 59 6.50 -14.66 0.68
C PHE A 59 5.29 -15.50 0.30
N ASP A 60 5.51 -16.77 -0.08
CA ASP A 60 4.44 -17.67 -0.50
C ASP A 60 3.60 -17.06 -1.64
N ARG A 61 2.29 -17.29 -1.59
CA ARG A 61 1.31 -16.76 -2.55
C ARG A 61 1.14 -15.23 -2.54
N TYR A 62 1.77 -14.53 -1.59
CA TYR A 62 1.62 -13.08 -1.46
C TYR A 62 2.59 -12.29 -2.35
N ALA A 63 3.60 -12.95 -2.92
CA ALA A 63 4.52 -12.32 -3.85
C ALA A 63 3.86 -11.90 -5.17
N MET A 64 4.40 -10.87 -5.80
CA MET A 64 4.08 -10.56 -7.19
C MET A 64 4.67 -11.61 -8.14
N PRO A 65 4.22 -11.68 -9.41
CA PRO A 65 4.74 -12.65 -10.37
C PRO A 65 6.26 -12.59 -10.61
N ASP A 66 6.89 -11.46 -10.35
CA ASP A 66 8.34 -11.27 -10.42
C ASP A 66 9.07 -11.73 -9.16
N GLY A 67 8.37 -12.24 -8.16
CA GLY A 67 8.91 -12.72 -6.88
C GLY A 67 9.19 -11.63 -5.86
N THR A 68 8.82 -10.38 -6.13
CA THR A 68 8.91 -9.29 -5.15
C THR A 68 7.67 -9.22 -4.26
N MET A 69 7.82 -8.71 -3.03
CA MET A 69 6.70 -8.50 -2.12
C MET A 69 6.30 -7.04 -2.13
N PRO A 70 5.08 -6.71 -2.60
CA PRO A 70 4.57 -5.34 -2.56
C PRO A 70 4.28 -4.94 -1.11
N VAL A 71 4.45 -3.65 -0.79
CA VAL A 71 4.16 -3.09 0.54
C VAL A 71 3.08 -2.04 0.45
N CYS A 72 3.29 -1.01 -0.37
CA CYS A 72 2.34 0.07 -0.57
C CYS A 72 2.15 0.33 -2.07
N PHE A 73 1.02 0.94 -2.41
CA PHE A 73 0.78 1.40 -3.78
C PHE A 73 0.08 2.76 -3.79
N LEU A 74 0.17 3.42 -4.93
CA LEU A 74 -0.39 4.76 -5.16
C LEU A 74 -1.66 4.68 -6.00
N THR A 75 -2.67 5.42 -5.59
CA THR A 75 -3.89 5.57 -6.39
C THR A 75 -4.24 7.04 -6.61
N THR A 76 -5.09 7.31 -7.60
CA THR A 76 -5.62 8.65 -7.86
C THR A 76 -6.90 8.94 -7.06
N ASN A 77 -7.16 8.18 -5.99
CA ASN A 77 -8.27 8.47 -5.10
C ASN A 77 -8.06 9.83 -4.42
N ASP A 78 -9.12 10.59 -4.38
CA ASP A 78 -9.18 11.80 -3.57
C ASP A 78 -9.50 11.41 -2.13
N ILE A 79 -8.63 11.81 -1.21
CA ILE A 79 -8.75 11.51 0.22
C ILE A 79 -8.56 12.76 1.05
N THR A 80 -9.17 12.76 2.22
CA THR A 80 -9.04 13.81 3.22
C THR A 80 -8.84 13.21 4.61
N GLY A 81 -8.59 14.04 5.60
CA GLY A 81 -8.51 13.63 7.00
C GLY A 81 -9.71 12.79 7.42
N GLY A 82 -9.48 11.64 8.05
CA GLY A 82 -10.50 10.66 8.43
C GLY A 82 -10.61 9.46 7.49
N ASN A 83 -9.98 9.49 6.32
CA ASN A 83 -9.92 8.33 5.42
C ASN A 83 -8.87 7.28 5.81
N SER A 84 -8.01 7.56 6.76
CA SER A 84 -7.02 6.60 7.25
C SER A 84 -7.70 5.32 7.77
N GLY A 85 -7.25 4.15 7.26
CA GLY A 85 -7.86 2.86 7.55
C GLY A 85 -9.02 2.47 6.62
N SER A 86 -9.40 3.31 5.66
CA SER A 86 -10.47 2.99 4.71
C SER A 86 -10.06 1.90 3.72
N PRO A 87 -10.98 0.99 3.36
CA PRO A 87 -10.72 -0.03 2.37
C PRO A 87 -10.55 0.58 0.98
N VAL A 88 -9.53 0.12 0.26
CA VAL A 88 -9.36 0.38 -1.18
C VAL A 88 -9.90 -0.83 -1.92
N ILE A 89 -10.90 -0.60 -2.79
CA ILE A 89 -11.65 -1.64 -3.47
C ILE A 89 -11.48 -1.47 -4.97
N ASN A 90 -11.25 -2.56 -5.70
CA ASN A 90 -11.14 -2.56 -7.16
C ASN A 90 -12.52 -2.54 -7.84
N GLY A 91 -12.53 -2.52 -9.18
CA GLY A 91 -13.76 -2.48 -9.99
C GLY A 91 -14.65 -3.72 -9.86
N GLU A 92 -14.12 -4.85 -9.37
CA GLU A 92 -14.84 -6.08 -9.11
C GLU A 92 -15.37 -6.18 -7.65
N GLY A 93 -15.17 -5.14 -6.84
CA GLY A 93 -15.61 -5.13 -5.45
C GLY A 93 -14.66 -5.85 -4.48
N GLN A 94 -13.45 -6.18 -4.91
CA GLN A 94 -12.46 -6.87 -4.09
C GLN A 94 -11.62 -5.87 -3.29
N LEU A 95 -11.32 -6.20 -2.03
CA LEU A 95 -10.42 -5.43 -1.20
C LEU A 95 -8.97 -5.64 -1.68
N ILE A 96 -8.33 -4.55 -2.12
CA ILE A 96 -6.95 -4.57 -2.63
C ILE A 96 -5.97 -3.84 -1.71
N GLY A 97 -6.44 -3.07 -0.76
CA GLY A 97 -5.58 -2.33 0.15
C GLY A 97 -6.31 -1.53 1.21
N CYS A 98 -5.52 -0.83 1.99
CA CYS A 98 -5.98 0.05 3.07
C CYS A 98 -5.35 1.43 2.88
N ALA A 99 -6.17 2.46 2.65
CA ALA A 99 -5.70 3.83 2.54
C ALA A 99 -5.21 4.33 3.90
N PHE A 100 -4.06 5.02 3.94
CA PHE A 100 -3.55 5.54 5.21
C PHE A 100 -2.94 6.95 5.10
N ASP A 101 -2.53 7.39 3.90
CA ASP A 101 -1.87 8.69 3.74
C ASP A 101 -2.05 9.24 2.33
N GLY A 102 -1.61 10.47 2.11
CA GLY A 102 -1.47 11.10 0.81
C GLY A 102 -0.02 11.48 0.54
N ASN A 103 0.35 11.62 -0.73
CA ASN A 103 1.65 12.17 -1.06
C ASN A 103 1.69 13.68 -0.72
N TRP A 104 2.90 14.26 -0.71
CA TRP A 104 3.09 15.67 -0.36
C TRP A 104 2.20 16.62 -1.16
N GLU A 105 2.03 16.35 -2.45
CA GLU A 105 1.21 17.16 -3.35
C GLU A 105 -0.29 17.09 -3.02
N SER A 106 -0.73 16.09 -2.26
CA SER A 106 -2.14 15.94 -1.87
C SER A 106 -2.57 16.92 -0.76
N LEU A 107 -1.64 17.61 -0.10
CA LEU A 107 -1.94 18.61 0.94
C LEU A 107 -2.83 19.75 0.43
N SER A 108 -2.81 20.05 -0.85
CA SER A 108 -3.70 21.03 -1.48
C SER A 108 -5.02 20.45 -2.01
N GLY A 109 -5.25 19.16 -1.83
CA GLY A 109 -6.37 18.41 -2.41
C GLY A 109 -7.73 18.91 -1.98
N ASP A 110 -7.87 19.34 -0.72
CA ASP A 110 -9.11 19.89 -0.17
C ASP A 110 -9.55 21.18 -0.87
N ILE A 111 -8.62 21.90 -1.52
CA ILE A 111 -8.90 23.14 -2.23
C ILE A 111 -9.00 22.89 -3.74
N ASN A 112 -8.05 22.13 -4.30
CA ASN A 112 -7.98 21.84 -5.72
C ASN A 112 -7.30 20.50 -5.96
N PHE A 113 -8.07 19.49 -6.36
CA PHE A 113 -7.55 18.17 -6.64
C PHE A 113 -6.91 18.08 -8.05
N ASN A 114 -5.63 17.71 -8.10
CA ASN A 114 -4.87 17.52 -9.34
C ASN A 114 -4.53 16.04 -9.57
N ASN A 115 -5.28 15.39 -10.44
CA ASN A 115 -5.10 13.98 -10.80
C ASN A 115 -3.69 13.61 -11.33
N ASN A 116 -2.91 14.59 -11.79
CA ASN A 116 -1.57 14.31 -12.31
C ASN A 116 -0.52 14.19 -11.22
N LEU A 117 -0.73 14.84 -10.09
CA LEU A 117 0.26 14.95 -9.02
C LEU A 117 -0.19 14.30 -7.70
N GLN A 118 -1.48 14.44 -7.35
CA GLN A 118 -1.97 13.98 -6.05
C GLN A 118 -2.24 12.48 -6.06
N ARG A 119 -1.79 11.82 -5.01
CA ARG A 119 -1.93 10.36 -4.83
C ARG A 119 -2.36 10.03 -3.41
N CYS A 120 -3.29 9.10 -3.31
CA CYS A 120 -3.52 8.34 -2.09
C CYS A 120 -2.48 7.24 -1.97
N ILE A 121 -1.96 7.05 -0.78
CA ILE A 121 -1.03 5.98 -0.45
C ILE A 121 -1.83 4.90 0.31
N ALA A 122 -1.79 3.69 -0.22
CA ALA A 122 -2.48 2.55 0.36
C ALA A 122 -1.50 1.41 0.67
N LEU A 123 -1.72 0.74 1.80
CA LEU A 123 -1.04 -0.50 2.14
C LEU A 123 -1.61 -1.63 1.27
N ASP A 124 -0.75 -2.43 0.65
CA ASP A 124 -1.17 -3.56 -0.19
C ASP A 124 -1.77 -4.67 0.66
N ILE A 125 -2.92 -5.20 0.27
CA ILE A 125 -3.61 -6.25 1.03
C ILE A 125 -2.76 -7.53 1.14
N ARG A 126 -1.93 -7.84 0.13
CA ARG A 126 -1.03 -8.99 0.15
C ARG A 126 0.00 -8.86 1.28
N TYR A 127 0.52 -7.65 1.52
CA TYR A 127 1.42 -7.41 2.63
C TYR A 127 0.71 -7.57 3.98
N VAL A 128 -0.52 -7.09 4.10
CA VAL A 128 -1.33 -7.28 5.31
C VAL A 128 -1.52 -8.76 5.62
N LEU A 129 -1.91 -9.55 4.62
CA LEU A 129 -2.13 -10.99 4.77
C LEU A 129 -0.83 -11.73 5.09
N PHE A 130 0.27 -11.37 4.43
CA PHE A 130 1.61 -11.89 4.72
C PHE A 130 2.02 -11.64 6.17
N ILE A 131 1.86 -10.41 6.67
CA ILE A 131 2.16 -10.07 8.06
C ILE A 131 1.28 -10.86 9.04
N LEU A 132 -0.02 -10.98 8.76
CA LEU A 132 -0.94 -11.75 9.60
C LEU A 132 -0.54 -13.23 9.67
N GLU A 133 -0.25 -13.85 8.55
CA GLU A 133 0.04 -15.29 8.49
C GLU A 133 1.46 -15.61 8.94
N LYS A 134 2.47 -15.03 8.29
CA LYS A 134 3.87 -15.42 8.48
C LYS A 134 4.52 -14.80 9.72
N LEU A 135 4.27 -13.52 9.96
CA LEU A 135 4.84 -12.85 11.12
C LEU A 135 4.00 -13.09 12.38
N GLY A 136 2.69 -12.89 12.27
CA GLY A 136 1.74 -12.97 13.37
C GLY A 136 1.28 -14.39 13.73
N GLY A 137 1.49 -15.37 12.84
CA GLY A 137 1.00 -16.74 13.05
C GLY A 137 -0.52 -16.89 13.05
N CYS A 138 -1.23 -15.93 12.45
CA CYS A 138 -2.69 -15.86 12.43
C CYS A 138 -3.31 -16.57 11.21
N GLY A 139 -2.73 -17.69 10.76
CA GLY A 139 -3.24 -18.46 9.63
C GLY A 139 -4.68 -18.95 9.79
N HIS A 140 -5.20 -19.01 11.02
CA HIS A 140 -6.62 -19.33 11.27
C HIS A 140 -7.54 -18.22 10.73
N LEU A 141 -7.16 -16.95 10.82
CA LEU A 141 -7.94 -15.84 10.26
C LEU A 141 -7.95 -15.87 8.74
N ILE A 142 -6.82 -16.24 8.12
CA ILE A 142 -6.72 -16.36 6.66
C ILE A 142 -7.70 -17.41 6.12
N LYS A 143 -7.94 -18.50 6.88
CA LYS A 143 -8.88 -19.56 6.49
C LYS A 143 -10.36 -19.13 6.52
N GLU A 144 -10.67 -18.06 7.24
CA GLU A 144 -12.01 -17.47 7.31
C GLU A 144 -12.28 -16.47 6.17
N MET A 145 -11.22 -16.07 5.44
CA MET A 145 -11.32 -15.08 4.36
C MET A 145 -11.52 -15.77 3.01
N ASN A 146 -12.28 -15.13 2.13
CA ASN A 146 -12.35 -15.48 0.71
C ASN A 146 -11.26 -14.72 -0.06
N ILE A 147 -10.11 -15.38 -0.25
CA ILE A 147 -8.98 -14.80 -0.97
C ILE A 147 -9.09 -15.18 -2.44
N ILE A 148 -9.03 -14.17 -3.30
CA ILE A 148 -9.05 -14.30 -4.76
C ILE A 148 -7.61 -14.10 -5.25
N GLU A 149 -7.08 -15.11 -5.95
CA GLU A 149 -5.72 -15.15 -6.51
C GLU A 149 -5.73 -14.71 -7.98
#